data_2557f79e4666308552a0ab61b83331c1
#
_entry.id   2557f79e4666308552a0ab61b83331c1
#
_cell.length_a   1.000
_cell.length_b   1.000
_cell.length_c   1.000
_cell.angle_alpha   90.00
_cell.angle_beta   90.00
_cell.angle_gamma   90.00
#
_symmetry.space_group_name_H-M   'P 1'
#
loop_
_entity.id
_entity.type
_entity.pdbx_description
1 polymer ?
#
loop_
_entity_poly.entity_id
_entity_poly.type
_entity_poly.pdbx_seq_one_letter_code
_entity_poly.pdbx_strand_id
1 'polypeptide(L)'
;MREQTERLIQMTRTLLEMSNLQQVAQNERIQLAPMIEEIFTDLAPLSDKLGVTLTAEGDGIMTGSDALIYRLIFNLTENAVKYNRPGGSVWVRVTQKTEKLLICVSDTGYGIPEEYRRSIFQPFFRVDKSRSREYGGVGLGLSLVWEITDLHGGCVRVEESSDKGTTIAVELPTGTETEPSGADIS
;
A
#
# COMPACT_ATOMS: atom_id res chain seq x y z
N MET A 1 15.64 -21.20 -14.83
CA MET A 1 14.94 -20.65 -16.02
C MET A 1 13.49 -20.27 -15.76
N ARG A 2 12.63 -21.11 -15.15
CA ARG A 2 11.24 -20.77 -14.83
C ARG A 2 11.07 -19.51 -13.98
N GLU A 3 11.83 -19.39 -12.91
CA GLU A 3 11.79 -18.23 -11.98
C GLU A 3 12.11 -16.90 -12.67
N GLN A 4 13.04 -16.86 -13.59
CA GLN A 4 13.38 -15.66 -14.36
C GLN A 4 12.26 -15.26 -15.33
N THR A 5 11.61 -16.25 -15.93
CA THR A 5 10.49 -16.01 -16.85
C THR A 5 9.27 -15.48 -16.07
N GLU A 6 8.94 -16.06 -14.94
CA GLU A 6 7.84 -15.60 -14.07
C GLU A 6 8.11 -14.15 -13.59
N ARG A 7 9.35 -13.84 -13.23
CA ARG A 7 9.77 -12.50 -12.83
C ARG A 7 9.61 -11.48 -13.96
N LEU A 8 10.00 -11.82 -15.18
CA LEU A 8 9.82 -10.95 -16.37
C LEU A 8 8.35 -10.72 -16.67
N ILE A 9 7.50 -11.76 -16.56
CA ILE A 9 6.05 -11.64 -16.73
C ILE A 9 5.46 -10.68 -15.70
N GLN A 10 5.87 -10.82 -14.44
CA GLN A 10 5.43 -9.93 -13.36
C GLN A 10 5.84 -8.47 -13.63
N MET A 11 7.10 -8.26 -14.05
CA MET A 11 7.59 -6.93 -14.45
C MET A 11 6.76 -6.31 -15.55
N THR A 12 6.51 -7.06 -16.61
CA THR A 12 5.75 -6.58 -17.77
C THR A 12 4.31 -6.23 -17.38
N ARG A 13 3.67 -7.06 -16.55
CA ARG A 13 2.32 -6.77 -16.03
C ARG A 13 2.29 -5.48 -15.23
N THR A 14 3.19 -5.32 -14.26
CA THR A 14 3.21 -4.11 -13.40
C THR A 14 3.51 -2.85 -14.22
N LEU A 15 4.40 -2.92 -15.21
CA LEU A 15 4.68 -1.80 -16.10
C LEU A 15 3.47 -1.44 -16.97
N LEU A 16 2.73 -2.43 -17.50
CA LEU A 16 1.50 -2.20 -18.24
C LEU A 16 0.41 -1.59 -17.35
N GLU A 17 0.29 -2.06 -16.11
CA GLU A 17 -0.62 -1.50 -15.12
C GLU A 17 -0.28 -0.03 -14.86
N MET A 18 0.99 0.30 -14.59
CA MET A 18 1.44 1.69 -14.38
C MET A 18 1.16 2.58 -15.62
N SER A 19 1.32 2.05 -16.82
CA SER A 19 1.02 2.78 -18.06
C SER A 19 -0.46 3.09 -18.25
N ASN A 20 -1.35 2.29 -17.69
CA ASN A 20 -2.81 2.40 -17.86
C ASN A 20 -3.53 3.05 -16.66
N LEU A 21 -2.82 3.40 -15.58
CA LEU A 21 -3.43 3.93 -14.35
C LEU A 21 -4.34 5.14 -14.60
N GLN A 22 -3.94 6.06 -15.47
CA GLN A 22 -4.69 7.29 -15.76
C GLN A 22 -6.03 7.05 -16.48
N GLN A 23 -6.24 5.86 -17.03
CA GLN A 23 -7.48 5.50 -17.73
C GLN A 23 -8.52 4.84 -16.84
N VAL A 24 -8.15 4.58 -15.57
CA VAL A 24 -9.04 3.90 -14.62
C VAL A 24 -10.00 4.92 -13.98
N ALA A 25 -11.30 4.62 -13.99
CA ALA A 25 -12.30 5.45 -13.33
C ALA A 25 -12.06 5.53 -11.81
N GLN A 26 -12.26 6.73 -11.23
CA GLN A 26 -12.03 7.01 -9.81
C GLN A 26 -13.31 7.55 -9.15
N ASN A 27 -14.44 6.95 -9.42
CA ASN A 27 -15.76 7.41 -8.98
C ASN A 27 -16.51 6.37 -8.13
N GLU A 28 -15.82 5.34 -7.66
CA GLU A 28 -16.42 4.30 -6.81
C GLU A 28 -16.35 4.73 -5.35
N ARG A 29 -17.43 4.44 -4.61
CA ARG A 29 -17.46 4.61 -3.15
C ARG A 29 -16.83 3.39 -2.50
N ILE A 30 -15.72 3.59 -1.81
CA ILE A 30 -14.90 2.53 -1.23
C ILE A 30 -14.99 2.58 0.28
N GLN A 31 -15.32 1.46 0.91
CA GLN A 31 -15.22 1.27 2.35
C GLN A 31 -13.97 0.44 2.66
N LEU A 32 -13.09 0.95 3.50
CA LEU A 32 -11.75 0.37 3.65
C LEU A 32 -11.70 -0.85 4.56
N ALA A 33 -12.52 -0.93 5.60
CA ALA A 33 -12.47 -2.07 6.51
C ALA A 33 -12.75 -3.41 5.82
N PRO A 34 -13.81 -3.58 5.00
CA PRO A 34 -14.04 -4.82 4.25
C PRO A 34 -12.92 -5.13 3.24
N MET A 35 -12.37 -4.11 2.59
CA MET A 35 -11.25 -4.27 1.65
C MET A 35 -9.99 -4.79 2.36
N ILE A 36 -9.67 -4.29 3.55
CA ILE A 36 -8.52 -4.75 4.32
C ILE A 36 -8.70 -6.19 4.78
N GLU A 37 -9.90 -6.60 5.16
CA GLU A 37 -10.23 -8.01 5.48
C GLU A 37 -10.00 -8.94 4.28
N GLU A 38 -10.40 -8.52 3.08
CA GLU A 38 -10.13 -9.24 1.84
C GLU A 38 -8.62 -9.37 1.57
N ILE A 39 -7.88 -8.25 1.70
CA ILE A 39 -6.42 -8.25 1.55
C ILE A 39 -5.75 -9.21 2.55
N PHE A 40 -6.20 -9.24 3.80
CA PHE A 40 -5.66 -10.15 4.80
C PHE A 40 -5.95 -11.61 4.44
N THR A 41 -7.12 -11.90 3.89
CA THR A 41 -7.46 -13.23 3.38
C THR A 41 -6.52 -13.65 2.25
N ASP A 42 -6.26 -12.75 1.30
CA ASP A 42 -5.35 -13.02 0.17
C ASP A 42 -3.88 -13.16 0.61
N LEU A 43 -3.47 -12.46 1.67
CA LEU A 43 -2.12 -12.54 2.22
C LEU A 43 -1.93 -13.64 3.28
N ALA A 44 -3.00 -14.31 3.73
CA ALA A 44 -2.93 -15.35 4.75
C ALA A 44 -1.90 -16.46 4.43
N PRO A 45 -1.83 -17.02 3.20
CA PRO A 45 -0.84 -18.04 2.89
C PRO A 45 0.61 -17.56 3.05
N LEU A 46 0.87 -16.29 2.77
CA LEU A 46 2.20 -15.68 2.91
C LEU A 46 2.51 -15.36 4.38
N SER A 47 1.57 -14.75 5.09
CA SER A 47 1.73 -14.39 6.50
C SER A 47 1.91 -15.64 7.38
N ASP A 48 1.12 -16.69 7.15
CA ASP A 48 1.25 -17.98 7.85
C ASP A 48 2.61 -18.63 7.59
N LYS A 49 3.04 -18.65 6.32
CA LYS A 49 4.36 -19.18 5.94
C LYS A 49 5.51 -18.47 6.64
N LEU A 50 5.40 -17.16 6.84
CA LEU A 50 6.43 -16.33 7.46
C LEU A 50 6.22 -16.14 8.98
N GLY A 51 5.13 -16.65 9.53
CA GLY A 51 4.77 -16.51 10.95
C GLY A 51 4.50 -15.06 11.36
N VAL A 52 3.88 -14.25 10.47
CA VAL A 52 3.57 -12.84 10.70
C VAL A 52 2.08 -12.67 11.00
N THR A 53 1.76 -11.95 12.06
CA THR A 53 0.37 -11.65 12.44
C THR A 53 -0.11 -10.37 11.78
N LEU A 54 -1.32 -10.39 11.20
CA LEU A 54 -1.98 -9.22 10.59
C LEU A 54 -3.09 -8.70 11.51
N THR A 55 -3.16 -7.39 11.69
CA THR A 55 -4.19 -6.72 12.51
C THR A 55 -4.68 -5.47 11.80
N ALA A 56 -6.00 -5.29 11.71
CA ALA A 56 -6.64 -4.08 11.19
C ALA A 56 -7.26 -3.25 12.31
N GLU A 57 -7.19 -1.93 12.20
CA GLU A 57 -7.78 -0.98 13.13
C GLU A 57 -8.42 0.19 12.38
N GLY A 58 -9.62 0.57 12.81
CA GLY A 58 -10.35 1.69 12.24
C GLY A 58 -11.02 1.39 10.91
N ASP A 59 -11.64 2.39 10.34
CA ASP A 59 -12.35 2.33 9.06
C ASP A 59 -12.39 3.73 8.42
N GLY A 60 -12.79 3.78 7.17
CA GLY A 60 -12.97 5.01 6.43
C GLY A 60 -13.61 4.78 5.08
N ILE A 61 -14.21 5.85 4.55
CA ILE A 61 -14.86 5.84 3.25
C ILE A 61 -14.21 6.90 2.38
N MET A 62 -13.92 6.53 1.13
CA MET A 62 -13.43 7.45 0.13
C MET A 62 -14.08 7.21 -1.24
N THR A 63 -13.93 8.17 -2.12
CA THR A 63 -14.25 8.02 -3.54
C THR A 63 -12.95 7.86 -4.31
N GLY A 64 -12.86 6.83 -5.15
CA GLY A 64 -11.66 6.54 -5.91
C GLY A 64 -11.85 5.36 -6.86
N SER A 65 -10.77 4.70 -7.21
CA SER A 65 -10.80 3.41 -7.91
C SER A 65 -10.62 2.28 -6.91
N ASP A 66 -11.63 1.43 -6.74
CA ASP A 66 -11.60 0.28 -5.84
C ASP A 66 -10.38 -0.62 -6.11
N ALA A 67 -10.17 -0.99 -7.37
CA ALA A 67 -9.07 -1.84 -7.78
C ALA A 67 -7.68 -1.23 -7.48
N LEU A 68 -7.51 0.09 -7.66
CA LEU A 68 -6.25 0.76 -7.40
C LEU A 68 -5.98 0.93 -5.90
N ILE A 69 -7.00 1.29 -5.11
CA ILE A 69 -6.86 1.39 -3.65
C ILE A 69 -6.58 0.03 -3.03
N TYR A 70 -7.27 -1.03 -3.48
CA TYR A 70 -6.93 -2.41 -3.11
C TYR A 70 -5.44 -2.70 -3.37
N ARG A 71 -4.98 -2.39 -4.58
CA ARG A 71 -3.59 -2.62 -5.00
C ARG A 71 -2.57 -1.86 -4.15
N LEU A 72 -2.89 -0.62 -3.79
CA LEU A 72 -2.07 0.23 -2.93
C LEU A 72 -1.90 -0.41 -1.55
N ILE A 73 -3.00 -0.76 -0.88
CA ILE A 73 -2.98 -1.33 0.47
C ILE A 73 -2.35 -2.72 0.44
N PHE A 74 -2.68 -3.55 -0.57
CA PHE A 74 -2.09 -4.87 -0.76
C PHE A 74 -0.55 -4.78 -0.87
N ASN A 75 -0.01 -3.91 -1.72
CA ASN A 75 1.45 -3.78 -1.89
C ASN A 75 2.16 -3.32 -0.61
N LEU A 76 1.57 -2.39 0.14
CA LEU A 76 2.12 -1.95 1.43
C LEU A 76 2.13 -3.09 2.44
N THR A 77 1.01 -3.81 2.57
CA THR A 77 0.85 -4.90 3.53
C THR A 77 1.72 -6.10 3.15
N GLU A 78 1.77 -6.46 1.88
CA GLU A 78 2.64 -7.52 1.37
C GLU A 78 4.12 -7.23 1.65
N ASN A 79 4.58 -6.00 1.43
CA ASN A 79 5.94 -5.59 1.78
C ASN A 79 6.20 -5.67 3.28
N ALA A 80 5.27 -5.21 4.11
CA ALA A 80 5.37 -5.30 5.58
C ALA A 80 5.46 -6.75 6.07
N VAL A 81 4.81 -7.70 5.39
CA VAL A 81 4.92 -9.13 5.67
C VAL A 81 6.26 -9.69 5.19
N LYS A 82 6.66 -9.43 3.93
CA LYS A 82 7.89 -9.96 3.31
C LYS A 82 9.17 -9.52 4.01
N TYR A 83 9.21 -8.28 4.50
CA TYR A 83 10.38 -7.71 5.14
C TYR A 83 10.28 -7.72 6.67
N ASN A 84 9.35 -8.49 7.22
CA ASN A 84 9.20 -8.69 8.65
C ASN A 84 10.19 -9.73 9.20
N ARG A 85 10.19 -9.85 10.51
CA ARG A 85 10.90 -10.91 11.24
C ARG A 85 9.95 -12.08 11.49
N PRO A 86 10.44 -13.32 11.57
CA PRO A 86 9.62 -14.45 12.01
C PRO A 86 8.97 -14.16 13.38
N GLY A 87 7.66 -14.41 13.50
CA GLY A 87 6.90 -14.10 14.71
C GLY A 87 6.55 -12.61 14.87
N GLY A 88 6.80 -11.79 13.85
CA GLY A 88 6.48 -10.37 13.84
C GLY A 88 5.00 -10.08 13.59
N SER A 89 4.70 -8.79 13.51
CA SER A 89 3.32 -8.30 13.33
C SER A 89 3.27 -7.17 12.30
N VAL A 90 2.11 -7.05 11.67
CA VAL A 90 1.75 -5.94 10.77
C VAL A 90 0.41 -5.37 11.22
N TRP A 91 0.32 -4.06 11.32
CA TRP A 91 -0.93 -3.33 11.60
C TRP A 91 -1.28 -2.44 10.42
N VAL A 92 -2.53 -2.53 9.96
CA VAL A 92 -3.11 -1.60 9.00
C VAL A 92 -4.13 -0.75 9.75
N ARG A 93 -3.79 0.51 9.97
CA ARG A 93 -4.65 1.46 10.70
C ARG A 93 -5.23 2.48 9.73
N VAL A 94 -6.55 2.65 9.78
CA VAL A 94 -7.30 3.64 9.02
C VAL A 94 -7.87 4.69 9.94
N THR A 95 -7.60 5.96 9.65
CA THR A 95 -8.16 7.10 10.39
C THR A 95 -8.78 8.06 9.39
N GLN A 96 -10.09 8.26 9.49
CA GLN A 96 -10.80 9.24 8.68
C GLN A 96 -10.88 10.58 9.41
N LYS A 97 -10.51 11.65 8.72
CA LYS A 97 -10.76 13.05 9.07
C LYS A 97 -11.74 13.62 8.06
N THR A 98 -12.21 14.84 8.28
CA THR A 98 -13.30 15.47 7.48
C THR A 98 -13.07 15.37 5.96
N GLU A 99 -11.86 15.68 5.48
CA GLU A 99 -11.54 15.71 4.05
C GLU A 99 -10.40 14.77 3.66
N LYS A 100 -9.85 14.05 4.62
CA LYS A 100 -8.65 13.22 4.45
C LYS A 100 -8.80 11.87 5.12
N LEU A 101 -8.24 10.89 4.47
CA LEU A 101 -8.10 9.54 4.96
C LEU A 101 -6.61 9.26 5.16
N LEU A 102 -6.24 8.78 6.34
CA LEU A 102 -4.90 8.36 6.67
C LEU A 102 -4.87 6.84 6.81
N ILE A 103 -4.04 6.19 6.01
CA ILE A 103 -3.77 4.75 6.08
C ILE A 103 -2.32 4.58 6.52
N CYS A 104 -2.11 3.96 7.68
CA CYS A 104 -0.78 3.63 8.20
C CYS A 104 -0.59 2.12 8.18
N VAL A 105 0.46 1.65 7.50
CA VAL A 105 0.90 0.26 7.56
C VAL A 105 2.19 0.21 8.35
N SER A 106 2.14 -0.45 9.51
CA SER A 106 3.25 -0.57 10.45
C SER A 106 3.68 -2.03 10.57
N ASP A 107 4.97 -2.28 10.58
CA ASP A 107 5.56 -3.61 10.78
C ASP A 107 6.61 -3.63 11.89
N THR A 108 6.95 -4.83 12.36
CA THR A 108 8.04 -5.09 13.31
C THR A 108 9.29 -5.62 12.61
N GLY A 109 9.50 -5.27 11.37
CA GLY A 109 10.55 -5.79 10.51
C GLY A 109 11.93 -5.20 10.76
N TYR A 110 12.75 -5.21 9.72
CA TYR A 110 14.17 -4.82 9.81
C TYR A 110 14.40 -3.32 9.67
N GLY A 111 13.37 -2.57 9.35
CA GLY A 111 13.48 -1.13 9.11
C GLY A 111 14.11 -0.78 7.76
N ILE A 112 14.11 0.52 7.48
CA ILE A 112 14.66 1.11 6.26
C ILE A 112 15.70 2.15 6.68
N PRO A 113 16.98 2.02 6.25
CA PRO A 113 18.00 3.01 6.49
C PRO A 113 17.56 4.40 6.00
N GLU A 114 17.92 5.45 6.74
CA GLU A 114 17.45 6.81 6.50
C GLU A 114 17.76 7.28 5.06
N GLU A 115 18.93 6.95 4.56
CA GLU A 115 19.40 7.29 3.22
C GLU A 115 18.51 6.74 2.09
N TYR A 116 17.75 5.65 2.34
CA TYR A 116 16.91 4.99 1.33
C TYR A 116 15.43 5.34 1.44
N ARG A 117 14.97 6.00 2.51
CA ARG A 117 13.54 6.27 2.77
C ARG A 117 12.83 7.02 1.65
N ARG A 118 13.54 7.87 0.91
CA ARG A 118 13.00 8.56 -0.28
C ARG A 118 13.10 7.68 -1.54
N SER A 119 14.15 6.89 -1.64
CA SER A 119 14.44 6.09 -2.84
C SER A 119 13.60 4.83 -2.94
N ILE A 120 13.03 4.33 -1.84
CA ILE A 120 12.21 3.09 -1.85
C ILE A 120 10.97 3.18 -2.75
N PHE A 121 10.49 4.39 -3.05
CA PHE A 121 9.36 4.62 -3.95
C PHE A 121 9.77 4.73 -5.43
N GLN A 122 11.07 4.70 -5.74
CA GLN A 122 11.55 4.71 -7.11
C GLN A 122 11.39 3.33 -7.76
N PRO A 123 11.03 3.25 -9.04
CA PRO A 123 10.95 1.98 -9.76
C PRO A 123 12.27 1.22 -9.70
N PHE A 124 12.20 -0.10 -9.48
CA PHE A 124 13.33 -1.04 -9.41
C PHE A 124 14.31 -0.81 -8.24
N PHE A 125 14.03 0.15 -7.35
CA PHE A 125 14.89 0.37 -6.18
C PHE A 125 14.72 -0.76 -5.16
N ARG A 126 15.83 -1.12 -4.53
CA ARG A 126 15.89 -2.21 -3.52
C ARG A 126 17.02 -1.91 -2.54
N VAL A 127 16.71 -1.92 -1.24
CA VAL A 127 17.70 -1.72 -0.16
C VAL A 127 18.71 -2.87 -0.12
N ASP A 128 18.25 -4.11 -0.24
CA ASP A 128 19.08 -5.31 -0.22
C ASP A 128 18.71 -6.25 -1.38
N LYS A 129 19.67 -6.43 -2.30
CA LYS A 129 19.52 -7.31 -3.46
C LYS A 129 19.50 -8.81 -3.11
N SER A 130 20.05 -9.20 -1.96
CA SER A 130 20.14 -10.59 -1.54
C SER A 130 18.84 -11.09 -0.94
N ARG A 131 18.30 -10.41 0.06
CA ARG A 131 17.00 -10.74 0.70
C ARG A 131 15.84 -10.64 -0.28
N SER A 132 15.87 -9.63 -1.13
CA SER A 132 14.79 -9.45 -2.11
C SER A 132 14.77 -10.54 -3.19
N ARG A 133 15.86 -11.31 -3.42
CA ARG A 133 15.83 -12.48 -4.31
C ARG A 133 15.03 -13.64 -3.71
N GLU A 134 15.11 -13.82 -2.41
CA GLU A 134 14.41 -14.88 -1.67
C GLU A 134 12.87 -14.76 -1.80
N TYR A 135 12.36 -13.53 -1.84
CA TYR A 135 10.92 -13.26 -1.95
C TYR A 135 10.46 -12.85 -3.36
N GLY A 136 11.32 -12.98 -4.39
CA GLY A 136 10.96 -12.75 -5.80
C GLY A 136 10.58 -11.31 -6.18
N GLY A 137 10.79 -10.33 -5.29
CA GLY A 137 10.38 -8.94 -5.51
C GLY A 137 11.15 -8.24 -6.63
N VAL A 138 10.43 -7.51 -7.49
CA VAL A 138 10.96 -6.79 -8.64
C VAL A 138 11.38 -5.36 -8.30
N GLY A 139 10.91 -4.82 -7.17
CA GLY A 139 11.12 -3.41 -6.78
C GLY A 139 10.13 -2.45 -7.44
N LEU A 140 8.95 -2.92 -7.82
CA LEU A 140 7.90 -2.10 -8.43
C LEU A 140 6.70 -1.86 -7.49
N GLY A 141 6.56 -2.61 -6.40
CA GLY A 141 5.40 -2.51 -5.50
C GLY A 141 5.23 -1.13 -4.87
N LEU A 142 6.30 -0.56 -4.30
CA LEU A 142 6.24 0.77 -3.67
C LEU A 142 6.19 1.92 -4.69
N SER A 143 6.77 1.77 -5.88
CA SER A 143 6.59 2.76 -6.94
C SER A 143 5.15 2.79 -7.44
N LEU A 144 4.49 1.64 -7.53
CA LEU A 144 3.07 1.57 -7.84
C LEU A 144 2.21 2.22 -6.74
N VAL A 145 2.56 2.02 -5.46
CA VAL A 145 1.92 2.72 -4.34
C VAL A 145 2.03 4.24 -4.51
N TRP A 146 3.20 4.74 -4.87
CA TRP A 146 3.43 6.17 -5.10
C TRP A 146 2.57 6.70 -6.25
N GLU A 147 2.57 6.03 -7.41
CA GLU A 147 1.78 6.41 -8.59
C GLU A 147 0.27 6.42 -8.30
N ILE A 148 -0.24 5.39 -7.61
CA ILE A 148 -1.67 5.34 -7.24
C ILE A 148 -2.03 6.47 -6.28
N THR A 149 -1.15 6.74 -5.31
CA THR A 149 -1.34 7.82 -4.33
C THR A 149 -1.40 9.18 -5.01
N ASP A 150 -0.44 9.45 -5.91
CA ASP A 150 -0.37 10.69 -6.68
C ASP A 150 -1.61 10.87 -7.58
N LEU A 151 -2.03 9.81 -8.26
CA LEU A 151 -3.23 9.78 -9.10
C LEU A 151 -4.51 10.16 -8.32
N HIS A 152 -4.59 9.78 -7.04
CA HIS A 152 -5.71 10.13 -6.16
C HIS A 152 -5.50 11.46 -5.41
N GLY A 153 -4.48 12.25 -5.77
CA GLY A 153 -4.20 13.55 -5.16
C GLY A 153 -3.73 13.48 -3.71
N GLY A 154 -3.14 12.34 -3.33
CA GLY A 154 -2.63 12.09 -1.99
C GLY A 154 -1.12 12.21 -1.85
N CYS A 155 -0.59 11.75 -0.74
CA CYS A 155 0.85 11.60 -0.54
C CYS A 155 1.19 10.35 0.26
N VAL A 156 2.37 9.77 -0.02
CA VAL A 156 2.92 8.63 0.72
C VAL A 156 4.30 8.97 1.27
N ARG A 157 4.58 8.51 2.48
CA ARG A 157 5.87 8.75 3.15
C ARG A 157 6.22 7.63 4.13
N VAL A 158 7.51 7.48 4.41
CA VAL A 158 7.97 6.76 5.60
C VAL A 158 7.75 7.68 6.79
N GLU A 159 6.82 7.33 7.66
CA GLU A 159 6.51 8.10 8.88
C GLU A 159 7.58 7.86 9.94
N GLU A 160 7.89 6.60 10.18
CA GLU A 160 8.89 6.15 11.14
C GLU A 160 9.57 4.87 10.62
N SER A 161 10.87 4.75 10.85
CA SER A 161 11.57 3.50 10.59
C SER A 161 12.82 3.40 11.45
N SER A 162 13.02 2.23 12.04
CA SER A 162 14.17 1.89 12.88
C SER A 162 14.45 0.39 12.79
N ASP A 163 15.39 -0.11 13.58
CA ASP A 163 15.64 -1.53 13.75
C ASP A 163 14.48 -2.30 14.39
N LYS A 164 13.43 -1.61 14.86
CA LYS A 164 12.21 -2.19 15.44
C LYS A 164 11.06 -2.30 14.44
N GLY A 165 11.21 -1.80 13.23
CA GLY A 165 10.21 -1.86 12.18
C GLY A 165 10.04 -0.56 11.41
N THR A 166 9.02 -0.53 10.57
CA THR A 166 8.69 0.61 9.71
C THR A 166 7.21 0.93 9.77
N THR A 167 6.88 2.22 9.70
CA THR A 167 5.53 2.72 9.43
C THR A 167 5.54 3.53 8.14
N ILE A 168 4.76 3.11 7.16
CA ILE A 168 4.49 3.88 5.95
C ILE A 168 3.09 4.47 6.07
N ALA A 169 2.98 5.78 5.87
CA ALA A 169 1.73 6.52 5.91
C ALA A 169 1.32 6.98 4.52
N VAL A 170 0.07 6.75 4.17
CA VAL A 170 -0.59 7.24 2.96
C VAL A 170 -1.73 8.16 3.38
N GLU A 171 -1.72 9.38 2.89
CA GLU A 171 -2.79 10.35 3.06
C GLU A 171 -3.52 10.53 1.73
N LEU A 172 -4.83 10.31 1.71
CA LEU A 172 -5.68 10.44 0.53
C LEU A 172 -6.82 11.42 0.82
N PRO A 173 -7.27 12.22 -0.15
CA PRO A 173 -8.53 12.97 -0.01
C PRO A 173 -9.69 11.98 0.04
N THR A 174 -10.73 12.30 0.83
CA THR A 174 -11.93 11.43 0.91
C THR A 174 -12.75 11.47 -0.36
N GLY A 175 -12.62 12.53 -1.18
CA GLY A 175 -13.40 12.70 -2.41
C GLY A 175 -14.91 12.84 -2.17
N THR A 176 -15.35 12.94 -0.91
CA THR A 176 -16.72 13.27 -0.61
C THR A 176 -16.94 14.73 -0.96
N GLU A 177 -17.73 15.00 -2.02
CA GLU A 177 -18.27 16.34 -2.26
C GLU A 177 -18.99 16.76 -0.97
N THR A 178 -18.57 17.87 -0.39
CA THR A 178 -19.41 18.61 0.54
C THR A 178 -20.66 18.96 -0.24
N GLU A 179 -21.81 18.35 0.11
CA GLU A 179 -23.10 18.84 -0.38
C GLU A 179 -23.11 20.36 -0.18
N PRO A 180 -23.40 21.14 -1.21
CA PRO A 180 -23.52 22.58 -1.04
C PRO A 180 -24.60 22.80 0.02
N SER A 181 -24.19 23.36 1.15
CA SER A 181 -25.09 23.80 2.22
C SER A 181 -26.28 24.52 1.60
N GLY A 182 -27.48 23.96 1.80
CA GLY A 182 -28.69 24.40 1.18
C GLY A 182 -28.79 25.91 1.20
N ALA A 183 -28.95 26.48 0.02
CA ALA A 183 -29.34 27.87 -0.12
C ALA A 183 -30.68 28.08 0.56
N ASP A 184 -30.68 28.92 1.58
CA ASP A 184 -31.89 29.53 2.13
C ASP A 184 -32.78 30.02 1.00
N ILE A 185 -33.91 29.39 0.86
CA ILE A 185 -35.03 29.94 0.10
C ILE A 185 -35.91 30.68 1.12
N SER A 186 -35.75 31.97 1.17
CA SER A 186 -36.70 32.89 1.77
C SER A 186 -37.47 33.62 0.66
#